data_f274078609a74ab0af85254c67d8b488
#
_entry.id   f274078609a74ab0af85254c67d8b488
#
_cell.length_a   1.000
_cell.length_b   1.000
_cell.length_c   1.000
_cell.angle_alpha   90.00
_cell.angle_beta   90.00
_cell.angle_gamma   90.00
#
_symmetry.space_group_name_H-M   'P 1'
#
loop_
_entity.id
_entity.type
_entity.pdbx_description
1 polymer ?
#
loop_
_entity_poly.entity_id
_entity_poly.type
_entity_poly.pdbx_seq_one_letter_code
_entity_poly.pdbx_strand_id
1 'polypeptide(L)'
;MELRVGNKYRLGRKIGSGSFGDIYLGANIASGEEVAIKLECVKTKHPQLHIESKFYKMMQGGVGIPSIKWCGAEGDYNVMVMELLGPSLEDLFNFCSRKFSLKTVLLLADQMISRIEYIHSKNFIHRDVKPDNFLMGLGKKGNLVYIIDFGLAKKYRDARTHQHIPYRENKNLTGTARYASINTHLGIEQSRRDDLESLGYVLMYFNLGSLPWQGLKAATKRQKYERISEKKMSTPIEVLCKGYPSEFSTYLNFCRSLRFDDKPDYSYLRQLFRNLFHRQGFSYDYVFDWNMLKFIRPPSCQPPALPCGRPQDQLGCSPEPRGRGPGAARTRARGADGAAAGVYHPGPAPWPTHGGHCQPAPQCGRACGFHPMLPHPASWQYFSQSDLSGRPGEEGEHEAAQGRSGQRLLVRPHWAARGVPDFSLTDKRAI
;
A
#
# COMPACT_ATOMS: atom_id res chain seq x y z
N MET A 1 -1.57 19.73 -23.35
CA MET A 1 -1.77 20.65 -22.17
C MET A 1 -1.29 19.89 -20.94
N GLU A 2 -0.31 20.39 -20.21
CA GLU A 2 0.15 19.77 -18.96
C GLU A 2 -0.90 19.95 -17.88
N LEU A 3 -1.34 18.83 -17.28
CA LEU A 3 -2.24 18.90 -16.13
C LEU A 3 -1.43 19.36 -14.90
N ARG A 4 -1.86 20.47 -14.31
CA ARG A 4 -1.23 21.07 -13.12
C ARG A 4 -2.19 21.01 -11.95
N VAL A 5 -1.64 20.82 -10.77
CA VAL A 5 -2.35 20.75 -9.50
C VAL A 5 -1.82 21.86 -8.60
N GLY A 6 -2.73 22.68 -8.06
CA GLY A 6 -2.41 23.82 -7.19
C GLY A 6 -1.44 24.81 -7.83
N ASN A 7 -1.43 24.92 -9.15
CA ASN A 7 -0.49 25.74 -9.95
C ASN A 7 1.01 25.48 -9.67
N LYS A 8 1.33 24.48 -8.88
CA LYS A 8 2.68 24.20 -8.39
C LYS A 8 3.21 22.82 -8.76
N TYR A 9 2.32 21.86 -9.00
CA TYR A 9 2.71 20.47 -9.24
C TYR A 9 2.22 20.01 -10.60
N ARG A 10 3.11 19.44 -11.40
CA ARG A 10 2.78 18.76 -12.65
C ARG A 10 2.29 17.36 -12.33
N LEU A 11 1.13 16.98 -12.86
CA LEU A 11 0.60 15.63 -12.74
C LEU A 11 1.27 14.72 -13.79
N GLY A 12 1.79 13.59 -13.34
CA GLY A 12 2.43 12.58 -14.17
C GLY A 12 1.59 11.32 -14.34
N ARG A 13 2.28 10.17 -14.45
CA ARG A 13 1.63 8.86 -14.61
C ARG A 13 1.00 8.37 -13.31
N LYS A 14 -0.04 7.54 -13.44
CA LYS A 14 -0.61 6.81 -12.31
C LYS A 14 0.43 5.81 -11.76
N ILE A 15 0.60 5.79 -10.45
CA ILE A 15 1.52 4.90 -9.74
C ILE A 15 0.81 3.94 -8.77
N GLY A 16 -0.49 4.16 -8.50
CA GLY A 16 -1.25 3.28 -7.62
C GLY A 16 -2.72 3.67 -7.55
N SER A 17 -3.48 2.83 -6.84
CA SER A 17 -4.86 3.11 -6.42
C SER A 17 -4.98 2.79 -4.94
N GLY A 18 -5.42 3.76 -4.15
CA GLY A 18 -5.75 3.58 -2.75
C GLY A 18 -7.22 3.24 -2.55
N SER A 19 -7.61 3.03 -1.30
CA SER A 19 -8.99 2.70 -0.92
C SER A 19 -10.00 3.79 -1.31
N PHE A 20 -9.54 5.04 -1.49
CA PHE A 20 -10.40 6.21 -1.71
C PHE A 20 -9.96 7.10 -2.88
N GLY A 21 -9.12 6.60 -3.78
CA GLY A 21 -8.70 7.38 -4.94
C GLY A 21 -7.44 6.85 -5.62
N ASP A 22 -7.11 7.47 -6.72
CA ASP A 22 -5.95 7.13 -7.53
C ASP A 22 -4.73 7.95 -7.11
N ILE A 23 -3.55 7.32 -7.18
CA ILE A 23 -2.28 7.93 -6.81
C ILE A 23 -1.43 8.10 -8.06
N TYR A 24 -0.91 9.32 -8.25
CA TYR A 24 -0.09 9.70 -9.39
C TYR A 24 1.29 10.17 -8.93
N LEU A 25 2.29 9.88 -9.74
CA LEU A 25 3.57 10.57 -9.66
C LEU A 25 3.38 12.02 -10.11
N GLY A 26 3.97 12.95 -9.41
CA GLY A 26 4.00 14.35 -9.81
C GLY A 26 5.38 14.96 -9.56
N ALA A 27 5.56 16.19 -10.01
CA ALA A 27 6.78 16.95 -9.75
C ALA A 27 6.43 18.42 -9.45
N ASN A 28 7.09 18.97 -8.46
CA ASN A 28 7.07 20.41 -8.21
C ASN A 28 7.72 21.14 -9.38
N ILE A 29 7.00 22.04 -10.04
CA ILE A 29 7.45 22.71 -11.24
C ILE A 29 8.69 23.59 -10.99
N ALA A 30 8.78 24.19 -9.80
CA ALA A 30 9.86 25.11 -9.46
C ALA A 30 11.15 24.38 -9.02
N SER A 31 11.01 23.30 -8.24
CA SER A 31 12.18 22.61 -7.64
C SER A 31 12.54 21.29 -8.35
N GLY A 32 11.66 20.76 -9.19
CA GLY A 32 11.80 19.40 -9.75
C GLY A 32 11.58 18.27 -8.74
N GLU A 33 11.24 18.59 -7.46
CA GLU A 33 11.00 17.57 -6.44
C GLU A 33 9.84 16.65 -6.85
N GLU A 34 10.10 15.35 -6.88
CA GLU A 34 9.06 14.35 -7.11
C GLU A 34 8.14 14.21 -5.90
N VAL A 35 6.85 14.07 -6.17
CA VAL A 35 5.79 13.97 -5.16
C VAL A 35 4.79 12.88 -5.53
N ALA A 36 4.04 12.40 -4.54
CA ALA A 36 2.86 11.58 -4.75
C ALA A 36 1.61 12.47 -4.70
N ILE A 37 0.71 12.32 -5.68
CA ILE A 37 -0.53 13.10 -5.79
C ILE A 37 -1.70 12.14 -5.72
N LYS A 38 -2.46 12.19 -4.63
CA LYS A 38 -3.69 11.40 -4.44
C LYS A 38 -4.89 12.22 -4.87
N LEU A 39 -5.71 11.64 -5.76
CA LEU A 39 -6.92 12.26 -6.33
C LEU A 39 -8.16 11.50 -5.89
N GLU A 40 -9.16 12.19 -5.40
CA GLU A 40 -10.49 11.66 -5.07
C GLU A 40 -11.56 12.47 -5.80
N CYS A 41 -12.47 11.82 -6.51
CA CYS A 41 -13.56 12.53 -7.18
C CYS A 41 -14.47 13.20 -6.15
N VAL A 42 -14.78 14.50 -6.34
CA VAL A 42 -15.68 15.27 -5.44
C VAL A 42 -17.10 14.70 -5.39
N LYS A 43 -17.53 13.98 -6.46
CA LYS A 43 -18.84 13.35 -6.56
C LYS A 43 -18.94 11.99 -5.84
N THR A 44 -17.86 11.54 -5.16
CA THR A 44 -17.91 10.28 -4.39
C THR A 44 -18.95 10.36 -3.27
N LYS A 45 -19.65 9.26 -3.03
CA LYS A 45 -20.69 9.17 -1.97
C LYS A 45 -20.13 9.42 -0.57
N HIS A 46 -18.87 9.08 -0.34
CA HIS A 46 -18.21 9.17 0.95
C HIS A 46 -16.81 9.79 0.80
N PRO A 47 -16.70 11.13 0.74
CA PRO A 47 -15.42 11.81 0.60
C PRO A 47 -14.55 11.56 1.85
N GLN A 48 -13.36 11.02 1.62
CA GLN A 48 -12.42 10.62 2.69
C GLN A 48 -11.12 11.41 2.65
N LEU A 49 -10.69 11.89 1.48
CA LEU A 49 -9.37 12.50 1.30
C LEU A 49 -9.15 13.72 2.19
N HIS A 50 -10.20 14.53 2.38
CA HIS A 50 -10.14 15.70 3.27
C HIS A 50 -9.98 15.29 4.75
N ILE A 51 -10.62 14.19 5.17
CA ILE A 51 -10.48 13.64 6.52
C ILE A 51 -9.08 13.07 6.69
N GLU A 52 -8.61 12.28 5.75
CA GLU A 52 -7.28 11.69 5.74
C GLU A 52 -6.18 12.78 5.79
N SER A 53 -6.34 13.87 5.03
CA SER A 53 -5.39 14.99 5.07
C SER A 53 -5.29 15.67 6.44
N LYS A 54 -6.40 15.72 7.19
CA LYS A 54 -6.39 16.22 8.57
C LYS A 54 -5.60 15.29 9.50
N PHE A 55 -5.75 13.97 9.33
CA PHE A 55 -4.96 13.00 10.11
C PHE A 55 -3.47 13.17 9.83
N TYR A 56 -3.06 13.26 8.57
CA TYR A 56 -1.66 13.50 8.25
C TYR A 56 -1.13 14.80 8.89
N LYS A 57 -1.91 15.88 8.88
CA LYS A 57 -1.52 17.15 9.52
C LYS A 57 -1.30 16.99 11.04
N MET A 58 -2.17 16.21 11.71
CA MET A 58 -2.02 15.92 13.15
C MET A 58 -0.81 15.05 13.46
N MET A 59 -0.40 14.19 12.51
CA MET A 59 0.75 13.29 12.63
C MET A 59 2.07 13.92 12.19
N GLN A 60 2.05 15.14 11.61
CA GLN A 60 3.27 15.77 11.07
C GLN A 60 4.38 15.88 12.11
N GLY A 61 5.63 15.75 11.63
CA GLY A 61 6.85 15.78 12.45
C GLY A 61 7.21 14.43 13.07
N GLY A 62 6.37 13.41 12.94
CA GLY A 62 6.68 12.05 13.37
C GLY A 62 7.65 11.35 12.41
N VAL A 63 8.59 10.60 12.99
CA VAL A 63 9.49 9.76 12.19
C VAL A 63 8.67 8.72 11.41
N GLY A 64 8.88 8.63 10.09
CA GLY A 64 8.16 7.69 9.24
C GLY A 64 6.69 8.06 8.98
N ILE A 65 6.35 9.35 9.12
CA ILE A 65 5.09 9.92 8.64
C ILE A 65 5.42 10.79 7.43
N PRO A 66 4.81 10.52 6.25
CA PRO A 66 5.08 11.32 5.06
C PRO A 66 4.61 12.77 5.24
N SER A 67 5.39 13.72 4.72
CA SER A 67 5.05 15.13 4.77
C SER A 67 3.97 15.45 3.74
N ILE A 68 2.95 16.23 4.14
CA ILE A 68 1.96 16.80 3.22
C ILE A 68 2.51 18.11 2.65
N LYS A 69 2.56 18.20 1.33
CA LYS A 69 3.07 19.35 0.59
C LYS A 69 1.97 20.34 0.24
N TRP A 70 0.77 19.84 -0.09
CA TRP A 70 -0.39 20.65 -0.45
C TRP A 70 -1.68 19.83 -0.38
N CYS A 71 -2.78 20.49 -0.07
CA CYS A 71 -4.13 19.91 -0.15
C CYS A 71 -5.09 20.99 -0.67
N GLY A 72 -6.00 20.58 -1.54
CA GLY A 72 -7.02 21.47 -2.10
C GLY A 72 -7.97 20.75 -3.01
N ALA A 73 -8.80 21.51 -3.71
CA ALA A 73 -9.66 21.01 -4.78
C ALA A 73 -9.14 21.55 -6.12
N GLU A 74 -9.18 20.72 -7.14
CA GLU A 74 -8.82 21.07 -8.52
C GLU A 74 -9.83 20.42 -9.47
N GLY A 75 -10.65 21.24 -10.13
CA GLY A 75 -11.75 20.77 -10.97
C GLY A 75 -12.70 19.82 -10.22
N ASP A 76 -12.89 18.63 -10.76
CA ASP A 76 -13.76 17.59 -10.17
C ASP A 76 -13.09 16.74 -9.10
N TYR A 77 -11.88 17.11 -8.60
CA TYR A 77 -11.11 16.30 -7.67
C TYR A 77 -10.72 17.04 -6.40
N ASN A 78 -10.85 16.34 -5.26
CA ASN A 78 -10.08 16.64 -4.07
C ASN A 78 -8.67 16.09 -4.26
N VAL A 79 -7.68 16.84 -3.84
CA VAL A 79 -6.28 16.54 -4.12
C VAL A 79 -5.44 16.63 -2.85
N MET A 80 -4.57 15.65 -2.64
CA MET A 80 -3.54 15.69 -1.60
C MET A 80 -2.18 15.40 -2.24
N VAL A 81 -1.26 16.34 -2.10
CA VAL A 81 0.14 16.20 -2.54
C VAL A 81 1.01 15.91 -1.33
N MET A 82 1.78 14.84 -1.41
CA MET A 82 2.59 14.35 -0.30
C MET A 82 3.98 13.91 -0.76
N GLU A 83 4.87 13.69 0.19
CA GLU A 83 6.20 13.12 -0.03
C GLU A 83 6.08 11.82 -0.84
N LEU A 84 6.89 11.71 -1.90
CA LEU A 84 7.01 10.45 -2.63
C LEU A 84 7.83 9.46 -1.81
N LEU A 85 7.29 8.27 -1.66
CA LEU A 85 7.93 7.17 -0.94
C LEU A 85 8.34 6.05 -1.91
N GLY A 86 9.14 5.13 -1.41
CA GLY A 86 9.55 3.93 -2.10
C GLY A 86 8.48 2.84 -2.09
N PRO A 87 8.86 1.58 -2.38
CA PRO A 87 7.94 0.44 -2.43
C PRO A 87 7.36 0.11 -1.06
N SER A 88 6.16 -0.49 -1.09
CA SER A 88 5.55 -1.04 0.12
C SER A 88 6.28 -2.30 0.59
N LEU A 89 6.07 -2.69 1.86
CA LEU A 89 6.60 -3.96 2.35
C LEU A 89 5.98 -5.17 1.66
N GLU A 90 4.75 -5.07 1.13
CA GLU A 90 4.16 -6.14 0.30
C GLU A 90 4.89 -6.25 -1.04
N ASP A 91 5.22 -5.12 -1.71
CA ASP A 91 5.99 -5.11 -2.95
C ASP A 91 7.38 -5.73 -2.74
N LEU A 92 8.07 -5.32 -1.66
CA LEU A 92 9.39 -5.85 -1.31
C LEU A 92 9.35 -7.33 -0.93
N PHE A 93 8.30 -7.74 -0.24
CA PHE A 93 8.07 -9.14 0.09
C PHE A 93 7.89 -9.99 -1.16
N ASN A 94 7.07 -9.56 -2.10
CA ASN A 94 6.91 -10.22 -3.39
C ASN A 94 8.22 -10.20 -4.20
N PHE A 95 8.97 -9.09 -4.18
CA PHE A 95 10.29 -8.99 -4.83
C PHE A 95 11.31 -9.99 -4.25
N CYS A 96 11.25 -10.26 -2.95
CA CYS A 96 12.06 -11.27 -2.26
C CYS A 96 11.46 -12.68 -2.31
N SER A 97 10.62 -12.98 -3.32
CA SER A 97 9.94 -14.27 -3.51
C SER A 97 9.13 -14.72 -2.28
N ARG A 98 8.51 -13.75 -1.60
CA ARG A 98 7.65 -13.93 -0.42
C ARG A 98 8.36 -14.64 0.75
N LYS A 99 9.60 -14.27 0.97
CA LYS A 99 10.41 -14.75 2.09
C LYS A 99 11.35 -13.66 2.55
N PHE A 100 11.24 -13.27 3.82
CA PHE A 100 12.20 -12.41 4.48
C PHE A 100 13.06 -13.22 5.44
N SER A 101 14.34 -12.87 5.54
CA SER A 101 15.22 -13.38 6.57
C SER A 101 14.77 -12.91 7.96
N LEU A 102 15.11 -13.67 9.00
CA LEU A 102 14.85 -13.28 10.38
C LEU A 102 15.43 -11.88 10.69
N LYS A 103 16.63 -11.58 10.19
CA LYS A 103 17.25 -10.25 10.32
C LYS A 103 16.35 -9.14 9.78
N THR A 104 15.85 -9.29 8.57
CA THR A 104 14.95 -8.31 7.94
C THR A 104 13.66 -8.17 8.74
N VAL A 105 13.03 -9.28 9.16
CA VAL A 105 11.79 -9.23 9.96
C VAL A 105 12.01 -8.48 11.28
N LEU A 106 13.14 -8.72 11.97
CA LEU A 106 13.44 -8.07 13.26
C LEU A 106 13.76 -6.56 13.10
N LEU A 107 14.49 -6.17 12.04
CA LEU A 107 14.73 -4.76 11.71
C LEU A 107 13.42 -4.02 11.43
N LEU A 108 12.49 -4.66 10.72
CA LEU A 108 11.17 -4.10 10.43
C LEU A 108 10.31 -4.01 11.69
N ALA A 109 10.28 -5.06 12.52
CA ALA A 109 9.46 -5.11 13.73
C ALA A 109 9.74 -3.92 14.67
N ASP A 110 11.00 -3.58 14.91
CA ASP A 110 11.38 -2.45 15.76
C ASP A 110 10.82 -1.11 15.25
N GLN A 111 10.93 -0.88 13.94
CA GLN A 111 10.41 0.33 13.32
C GLN A 111 8.88 0.35 13.27
N MET A 112 8.24 -0.77 12.93
CA MET A 112 6.78 -0.85 12.81
C MET A 112 6.09 -0.67 14.15
N ILE A 113 6.61 -1.26 15.25
CA ILE A 113 6.11 -1.01 16.61
C ILE A 113 6.21 0.47 16.94
N SER A 114 7.34 1.11 16.61
CA SER A 114 7.57 2.54 16.88
C SER A 114 6.61 3.45 16.10
N ARG A 115 6.23 3.10 14.87
CA ARG A 115 5.23 3.85 14.07
C ARG A 115 3.85 3.74 14.69
N ILE A 116 3.45 2.55 15.13
CA ILE A 116 2.16 2.32 15.79
C ILE A 116 2.11 3.05 17.12
N GLU A 117 3.16 2.97 17.95
CA GLU A 117 3.25 3.72 19.20
C GLU A 117 3.09 5.23 18.98
N TYR A 118 3.73 5.79 17.94
CA TYR A 118 3.61 7.20 17.60
C TYR A 118 2.16 7.59 17.31
N ILE A 119 1.44 6.82 16.49
CA ILE A 119 0.03 7.06 16.17
C ILE A 119 -0.82 7.01 17.45
N HIS A 120 -0.59 6.00 18.29
CA HIS A 120 -1.29 5.84 19.56
C HIS A 120 -1.00 7.01 20.53
N SER A 121 0.22 7.54 20.54
CA SER A 121 0.60 8.71 21.32
C SER A 121 -0.13 9.98 20.89
N LYS A 122 -0.56 10.05 19.63
CA LYS A 122 -1.39 11.12 19.06
C LYS A 122 -2.89 10.90 19.27
N ASN A 123 -3.29 9.94 20.11
CA ASN A 123 -4.68 9.58 20.48
C ASN A 123 -5.48 8.88 19.38
N PHE A 124 -4.81 8.27 18.39
CA PHE A 124 -5.45 7.56 17.30
C PHE A 124 -5.01 6.10 17.24
N ILE A 125 -5.85 5.26 16.66
CA ILE A 125 -5.56 3.90 16.22
C ILE A 125 -5.68 3.83 14.71
N HIS A 126 -4.83 3.00 14.08
CA HIS A 126 -4.74 2.91 12.62
C HIS A 126 -5.87 2.08 12.00
N ARG A 127 -6.16 0.92 12.58
CA ARG A 127 -7.21 -0.05 12.21
C ARG A 127 -7.03 -0.80 10.90
N ASP A 128 -5.96 -0.55 10.14
CA ASP A 128 -5.63 -1.34 8.93
C ASP A 128 -4.11 -1.56 8.83
N VAL A 129 -3.56 -2.16 9.88
CA VAL A 129 -2.14 -2.54 9.92
C VAL A 129 -1.92 -3.73 8.98
N LYS A 130 -1.21 -3.49 7.87
CA LYS A 130 -0.90 -4.48 6.83
C LYS A 130 0.39 -4.09 6.09
N PRO A 131 1.07 -5.03 5.41
CA PRO A 131 2.31 -4.75 4.68
C PRO A 131 2.21 -3.62 3.65
N ASP A 132 1.05 -3.51 2.98
CA ASP A 132 0.79 -2.49 1.94
C ASP A 132 0.85 -1.06 2.49
N ASN A 133 0.54 -0.87 3.78
CA ASN A 133 0.50 0.43 4.44
C ASN A 133 1.82 0.84 5.09
N PHE A 134 2.88 0.04 4.90
CA PHE A 134 4.24 0.41 5.30
C PHE A 134 5.11 0.50 4.05
N LEU A 135 5.70 1.68 3.82
CA LEU A 135 6.55 1.97 2.67
C LEU A 135 7.96 2.30 3.14
N MET A 136 8.95 1.93 2.36
CA MET A 136 10.31 2.40 2.59
C MET A 136 10.48 3.84 2.10
N GLY A 137 11.36 4.60 2.72
CA GLY A 137 11.75 5.90 2.21
C GLY A 137 12.60 5.81 0.93
N LEU A 138 12.94 6.96 0.36
CA LEU A 138 13.79 7.06 -0.84
C LEU A 138 15.14 7.71 -0.51
N GLY A 139 16.15 7.41 -1.31
CA GLY A 139 17.49 8.01 -1.21
C GLY A 139 18.10 7.85 0.19
N LYS A 140 18.44 8.94 0.85
CA LYS A 140 19.02 8.95 2.21
C LYS A 140 18.09 8.38 3.29
N LYS A 141 16.79 8.32 3.03
CA LYS A 141 15.77 7.74 3.93
C LYS A 141 15.41 6.29 3.56
N GLY A 142 16.16 5.64 2.68
CA GLY A 142 15.86 4.31 2.14
C GLY A 142 15.85 3.17 3.16
N ASN A 143 16.35 3.40 4.37
CA ASN A 143 16.30 2.47 5.50
C ASN A 143 15.18 2.77 6.51
N LEU A 144 14.38 3.82 6.27
CA LEU A 144 13.31 4.24 7.15
C LEU A 144 11.97 3.68 6.68
N VAL A 145 11.24 3.04 7.61
CA VAL A 145 9.88 2.55 7.38
C VAL A 145 8.88 3.68 7.66
N TYR A 146 8.04 3.97 6.69
CA TYR A 146 6.92 4.91 6.79
C TYR A 146 5.61 4.16 6.97
N ILE A 147 4.65 4.75 7.66
CA ILE A 147 3.27 4.27 7.73
C ILE A 147 2.35 5.25 7.00
N ILE A 148 1.43 4.71 6.20
CA ILE A 148 0.51 5.48 5.34
C ILE A 148 -0.92 5.00 5.51
N ASP A 149 -1.87 5.69 4.84
CA ASP A 149 -3.30 5.37 4.74
C ASP A 149 -4.04 5.45 6.08
N PHE A 150 -4.32 6.68 6.50
CA PHE A 150 -5.13 6.98 7.68
C PHE A 150 -6.64 7.03 7.39
N GLY A 151 -7.08 6.53 6.23
CA GLY A 151 -8.50 6.55 5.84
C GLY A 151 -9.43 5.78 6.78
N LEU A 152 -8.91 4.80 7.51
CA LEU A 152 -9.64 4.06 8.54
C LEU A 152 -9.26 4.44 9.97
N ALA A 153 -8.34 5.40 10.17
CA ALA A 153 -7.88 5.78 11.49
C ALA A 153 -9.01 6.38 12.34
N LYS A 154 -8.94 6.15 13.65
CA LYS A 154 -9.97 6.58 14.60
C LYS A 154 -9.35 7.11 15.88
N LYS A 155 -9.92 8.19 16.42
CA LYS A 155 -9.61 8.66 17.75
C LYS A 155 -10.10 7.63 18.78
N TYR A 156 -9.18 7.15 19.65
CA TYR A 156 -9.51 6.15 20.67
C TYR A 156 -9.57 6.72 22.08
N ARG A 157 -9.08 7.95 22.29
CA ARG A 157 -9.20 8.66 23.57
C ARG A 157 -9.31 10.17 23.34
N ASP A 158 -9.86 10.88 24.29
CA ASP A 158 -9.88 12.33 24.29
C ASP A 158 -8.45 12.90 24.44
N ALA A 159 -8.12 13.95 23.70
CA ALA A 159 -6.77 14.48 23.67
C ALA A 159 -6.38 15.23 24.97
N ARG A 160 -7.36 15.78 25.70
CA ARG A 160 -7.15 16.55 26.92
C ARG A 160 -7.31 15.70 28.18
N THR A 161 -8.40 14.92 28.25
CA THR A 161 -8.73 14.14 29.44
C THR A 161 -8.11 12.75 29.42
N HIS A 162 -7.66 12.29 28.26
CA HIS A 162 -7.22 10.92 27.98
C HIS A 162 -8.28 9.84 28.27
N GLN A 163 -9.55 10.24 28.35
CA GLN A 163 -10.64 9.30 28.52
C GLN A 163 -10.75 8.42 27.27
N HIS A 164 -10.68 7.11 27.46
CA HIS A 164 -10.79 6.11 26.41
C HIS A 164 -12.23 6.06 25.86
N ILE A 165 -12.38 5.73 24.55
CA ILE A 165 -13.69 5.44 23.97
C ILE A 165 -14.36 4.26 24.71
N PRO A 166 -15.70 4.22 24.78
CA PRO A 166 -16.40 3.14 25.45
C PRO A 166 -16.25 1.81 24.69
N TYR A 167 -16.21 0.72 25.44
CA TYR A 167 -16.31 -0.64 24.88
C TYR A 167 -17.67 -0.82 24.20
N ARG A 168 -17.66 -1.37 23.00
CA ARG A 168 -18.86 -1.66 22.20
C ARG A 168 -18.69 -2.97 21.45
N GLU A 169 -19.79 -3.65 21.20
CA GLU A 169 -19.87 -4.87 20.39
C GLU A 169 -20.73 -4.64 19.15
N ASN A 170 -20.89 -5.69 18.34
CA ASN A 170 -21.67 -5.68 17.10
C ASN A 170 -21.17 -4.67 16.07
N LYS A 171 -19.84 -4.49 15.99
CA LYS A 171 -19.19 -3.69 14.96
C LYS A 171 -18.94 -4.51 13.70
N ASN A 172 -19.09 -3.87 12.56
CA ASN A 172 -18.65 -4.46 11.29
C ASN A 172 -17.12 -4.57 11.28
N LEU A 173 -16.61 -5.62 10.64
CA LEU A 173 -15.17 -5.79 10.42
C LEU A 173 -14.62 -4.58 9.66
N THR A 174 -13.69 -3.89 10.28
CA THR A 174 -12.95 -2.76 9.70
C THR A 174 -11.50 -3.18 9.48
N GLY A 175 -10.93 -2.80 8.33
CA GLY A 175 -9.58 -3.17 7.93
C GLY A 175 -9.53 -4.46 7.12
N THR A 176 -8.35 -5.01 6.99
CA THR A 176 -8.05 -6.18 6.15
C THR A 176 -8.19 -7.48 6.95
N ALA A 177 -9.19 -8.31 6.63
CA ALA A 177 -9.53 -9.53 7.39
C ALA A 177 -8.35 -10.47 7.63
N ARG A 178 -7.39 -10.55 6.68
CA ARG A 178 -6.19 -11.38 6.81
C ARG A 178 -5.39 -11.05 8.07
N TYR A 179 -5.25 -9.77 8.39
CA TYR A 179 -4.43 -9.28 9.50
C TYR A 179 -5.25 -8.80 10.70
N ALA A 180 -6.57 -8.64 10.57
CA ALA A 180 -7.44 -8.17 11.64
C ALA A 180 -7.33 -9.03 12.90
N SER A 181 -7.38 -8.40 14.07
CA SER A 181 -7.37 -9.10 15.37
C SER A 181 -8.59 -10.01 15.54
N ILE A 182 -8.51 -10.97 16.44
CA ILE A 182 -9.66 -11.84 16.76
C ILE A 182 -10.82 -10.99 17.28
N ASN A 183 -10.56 -10.02 18.15
CA ASN A 183 -11.60 -9.13 18.66
C ASN A 183 -12.32 -8.35 17.55
N THR A 184 -11.59 -7.91 16.51
CA THR A 184 -12.18 -7.27 15.33
C THR A 184 -13.12 -8.22 14.58
N HIS A 185 -12.75 -9.50 14.42
CA HIS A 185 -13.63 -10.51 13.83
C HIS A 185 -14.88 -10.78 14.66
N LEU A 186 -14.77 -10.72 15.98
CA LEU A 186 -15.90 -10.89 16.92
C LEU A 186 -16.81 -9.65 16.99
N GLY A 187 -16.51 -8.59 16.24
CA GLY A 187 -17.31 -7.37 16.23
C GLY A 187 -17.11 -6.47 17.45
N ILE A 188 -16.00 -6.62 18.16
CA ILE A 188 -15.62 -5.75 19.26
C ILE A 188 -14.99 -4.47 18.71
N GLU A 189 -15.28 -3.32 19.33
CA GLU A 189 -14.67 -2.04 19.01
C GLU A 189 -13.13 -2.15 19.10
N GLN A 190 -12.42 -1.62 18.08
CA GLN A 190 -10.98 -1.67 18.03
C GLN A 190 -10.32 -0.68 19.00
N SER A 191 -9.19 -1.07 19.56
CA SER A 191 -8.35 -0.25 20.42
C SER A 191 -6.86 -0.47 20.10
N ARG A 192 -5.95 0.05 20.92
CA ARG A 192 -4.50 -0.07 20.70
C ARG A 192 -4.00 -1.50 20.56
N ARG A 193 -4.59 -2.44 21.32
CA ARG A 193 -4.20 -3.86 21.27
C ARG A 193 -4.43 -4.49 19.90
N ASP A 194 -5.44 -4.05 19.18
CA ASP A 194 -5.82 -4.62 17.89
C ASP A 194 -4.83 -4.26 16.78
N ASP A 195 -4.30 -3.04 16.77
CA ASP A 195 -3.23 -2.65 15.84
C ASP A 195 -1.95 -3.49 16.08
N LEU A 196 -1.60 -3.75 17.35
CA LEU A 196 -0.42 -4.56 17.69
C LEU A 196 -0.61 -6.05 17.40
N GLU A 197 -1.82 -6.61 17.64
CA GLU A 197 -2.13 -7.99 17.25
C GLU A 197 -2.03 -8.16 15.74
N SER A 198 -2.56 -7.19 14.97
CA SER A 198 -2.43 -7.15 13.51
C SER A 198 -0.97 -7.13 13.06
N LEU A 199 -0.12 -6.34 13.73
CA LEU A 199 1.32 -6.35 13.45
C LEU A 199 1.95 -7.71 13.72
N GLY A 200 1.56 -8.40 14.78
CA GLY A 200 2.04 -9.75 15.07
C GLY A 200 1.74 -10.73 13.93
N TYR A 201 0.54 -10.66 13.35
CA TYR A 201 0.20 -11.47 12.17
C TYR A 201 0.97 -11.04 10.91
N VAL A 202 1.27 -9.77 10.74
CA VAL A 202 2.14 -9.29 9.65
C VAL A 202 3.56 -9.86 9.79
N LEU A 203 4.13 -9.86 10.99
CA LEU A 203 5.47 -10.41 11.23
C LEU A 203 5.51 -11.91 10.95
N MET A 204 4.48 -12.66 11.38
CA MET A 204 4.37 -14.08 11.06
C MET A 204 4.13 -14.33 9.56
N TYR A 205 3.39 -13.47 8.89
CA TYR A 205 3.24 -13.51 7.43
C TYR A 205 4.58 -13.36 6.70
N PHE A 206 5.45 -12.47 7.14
CA PHE A 206 6.80 -12.31 6.60
C PHE A 206 7.71 -13.53 6.87
N ASN A 207 7.54 -14.17 8.01
CA ASN A 207 8.26 -15.38 8.35
C ASN A 207 7.79 -16.59 7.52
N LEU A 208 6.47 -16.80 7.43
CA LEU A 208 5.85 -17.98 6.85
C LEU A 208 5.68 -17.93 5.33
N GLY A 209 5.64 -16.74 4.73
CA GLY A 209 5.24 -16.57 3.31
C GLY A 209 3.74 -16.42 3.10
N SER A 210 2.93 -17.02 3.97
CA SER A 210 1.46 -16.94 3.99
C SER A 210 0.94 -17.25 5.38
N LEU A 211 -0.34 -16.94 5.64
CA LEU A 211 -1.01 -17.26 6.92
C LEU A 211 -1.99 -18.43 6.73
N PRO A 212 -2.24 -19.26 7.78
CA PRO A 212 -3.08 -20.46 7.69
C PRO A 212 -4.52 -20.22 7.24
N TRP A 213 -5.00 -19.00 7.34
CA TRP A 213 -6.35 -18.56 6.95
C TRP A 213 -6.39 -17.84 5.60
N GLN A 214 -5.32 -17.96 4.78
CA GLN A 214 -5.32 -17.49 3.40
C GLN A 214 -5.82 -18.59 2.44
N GLY A 215 -6.33 -18.16 1.26
CA GLY A 215 -6.75 -19.10 0.21
C GLY A 215 -8.04 -19.86 0.51
N LEU A 216 -8.76 -19.53 1.58
CA LEU A 216 -10.02 -20.19 1.92
C LEU A 216 -11.10 -19.86 0.87
N LYS A 217 -11.69 -20.91 0.27
CA LYS A 217 -12.80 -20.77 -0.69
C LYS A 217 -14.09 -20.43 0.05
N ALA A 218 -14.88 -19.51 -0.49
CA ALA A 218 -16.21 -19.14 0.04
C ALA A 218 -17.05 -18.57 -1.09
N ALA A 219 -18.36 -18.78 -1.05
CA ALA A 219 -19.27 -18.29 -2.08
C ALA A 219 -19.53 -16.78 -1.93
N THR A 220 -19.55 -16.27 -0.69
CA THR A 220 -19.81 -14.85 -0.43
C THR A 220 -18.70 -14.22 0.40
N LYS A 221 -18.59 -12.88 0.35
CA LYS A 221 -17.64 -12.11 1.16
C LYS A 221 -17.85 -12.35 2.66
N ARG A 222 -19.11 -12.46 3.11
CA ARG A 222 -19.47 -12.75 4.50
C ARG A 222 -18.95 -14.12 4.92
N GLN A 223 -19.25 -15.17 4.16
CA GLN A 223 -18.73 -16.52 4.43
C GLN A 223 -17.22 -16.59 4.44
N LYS A 224 -16.56 -15.81 3.54
CA LYS A 224 -15.10 -15.71 3.54
C LYS A 224 -14.58 -15.16 4.87
N TYR A 225 -15.20 -14.12 5.40
CA TYR A 225 -14.81 -13.53 6.67
C TYR A 225 -15.09 -14.45 7.85
N GLU A 226 -16.22 -15.14 7.85
CA GLU A 226 -16.56 -16.16 8.86
C GLU A 226 -15.50 -17.28 8.89
N ARG A 227 -15.16 -17.86 7.73
CA ARG A 227 -14.12 -18.91 7.63
C ARG A 227 -12.73 -18.42 8.05
N ILE A 228 -12.36 -17.19 7.71
CA ILE A 228 -11.08 -16.61 8.18
C ILE A 228 -11.10 -16.49 9.70
N SER A 229 -12.18 -15.99 10.27
CA SER A 229 -12.37 -15.87 11.72
C SER A 229 -12.26 -17.21 12.44
N GLU A 230 -13.03 -18.21 12.00
CA GLU A 230 -13.01 -19.57 12.54
C GLU A 230 -11.59 -20.19 12.47
N LYS A 231 -10.94 -20.10 11.31
CA LYS A 231 -9.58 -20.64 11.13
C LYS A 231 -8.57 -19.93 12.01
N LYS A 232 -8.70 -18.61 12.17
CA LYS A 232 -7.81 -17.81 13.02
C LYS A 232 -7.99 -18.17 14.50
N MET A 233 -9.24 -18.29 14.97
CA MET A 233 -9.55 -18.70 16.34
C MET A 233 -9.14 -20.14 16.66
N SER A 234 -9.28 -21.05 15.69
CA SER A 234 -8.91 -22.46 15.84
C SER A 234 -7.40 -22.73 15.63
N THR A 235 -6.61 -21.70 15.33
CA THR A 235 -5.13 -21.85 15.19
C THR A 235 -4.46 -21.29 16.46
N PRO A 236 -3.97 -22.14 17.38
CA PRO A 236 -3.22 -21.67 18.54
C PRO A 236 -1.97 -20.88 18.13
N ILE A 237 -1.60 -19.91 18.95
CA ILE A 237 -0.40 -19.06 18.69
C ILE A 237 0.85 -19.92 18.57
N GLU A 238 0.98 -20.93 19.40
CA GLU A 238 2.13 -21.86 19.43
C GLU A 238 2.22 -22.67 18.13
N VAL A 239 1.08 -23.00 17.52
CA VAL A 239 1.01 -23.68 16.22
C VAL A 239 1.37 -22.70 15.10
N LEU A 240 0.84 -21.47 15.15
CA LEU A 240 1.15 -20.42 14.17
C LEU A 240 2.65 -20.09 14.13
N CYS A 241 3.28 -20.02 15.31
CA CYS A 241 4.69 -19.65 15.48
C CYS A 241 5.65 -20.83 15.50
N LYS A 242 5.17 -22.07 15.25
CA LYS A 242 6.00 -23.28 15.30
C LYS A 242 7.18 -23.17 14.34
N GLY A 243 8.38 -23.44 14.84
CA GLY A 243 9.63 -23.39 14.07
C GLY A 243 10.27 -21.99 13.97
N TYR A 244 9.68 -21.01 14.62
CA TYR A 244 10.24 -19.66 14.74
C TYR A 244 10.58 -19.32 16.19
N PRO A 245 11.42 -18.29 16.43
CA PRO A 245 11.76 -17.88 17.79
C PRO A 245 10.53 -17.60 18.66
N SER A 246 10.59 -18.00 19.93
CA SER A 246 9.49 -17.90 20.89
C SER A 246 9.02 -16.46 21.14
N GLU A 247 9.84 -15.46 20.80
CA GLU A 247 9.51 -14.06 20.90
C GLU A 247 8.27 -13.67 20.06
N PHE A 248 8.05 -14.34 18.94
CA PHE A 248 6.85 -14.10 18.12
C PHE A 248 5.58 -14.59 18.82
N SER A 249 5.61 -15.77 19.45
CA SER A 249 4.49 -16.26 20.25
C SER A 249 4.28 -15.43 21.51
N THR A 250 5.36 -15.04 22.19
CA THR A 250 5.31 -14.14 23.35
C THR A 250 4.68 -12.80 23.00
N TYR A 251 5.06 -12.19 21.86
CA TYR A 251 4.48 -10.96 21.36
C TYR A 251 2.97 -11.08 21.14
N LEU A 252 2.51 -12.10 20.42
CA LEU A 252 1.10 -12.31 20.14
C LEU A 252 0.29 -12.61 21.40
N ASN A 253 0.82 -13.43 22.32
CA ASN A 253 0.19 -13.71 23.60
C ASN A 253 0.06 -12.44 24.45
N PHE A 254 1.11 -11.60 24.50
CA PHE A 254 1.05 -10.31 25.16
C PHE A 254 -0.07 -9.41 24.59
N CYS A 255 -0.14 -9.24 23.26
CA CYS A 255 -1.16 -8.41 22.63
C CYS A 255 -2.57 -8.91 22.91
N ARG A 256 -2.79 -10.24 22.90
CA ARG A 256 -4.09 -10.86 23.17
C ARG A 256 -4.49 -10.84 24.64
N SER A 257 -3.54 -10.70 25.56
CA SER A 257 -3.81 -10.57 27.00
C SER A 257 -4.23 -9.16 27.42
N LEU A 258 -4.02 -8.14 26.56
CA LEU A 258 -4.36 -6.75 26.86
C LEU A 258 -5.89 -6.58 26.92
N ARG A 259 -6.34 -5.84 27.93
CA ARG A 259 -7.73 -5.37 28.00
C ARG A 259 -7.99 -4.28 26.99
N PHE A 260 -9.25 -3.95 26.76
CA PHE A 260 -9.70 -2.98 25.76
C PHE A 260 -9.02 -1.62 25.88
N ASP A 261 -8.88 -1.11 27.10
CA ASP A 261 -8.36 0.22 27.43
C ASP A 261 -6.90 0.22 27.91
N ASP A 262 -6.25 -0.94 28.01
CA ASP A 262 -4.87 -1.04 28.46
C ASP A 262 -3.93 -0.28 27.53
N LYS A 263 -2.94 0.39 28.15
CA LYS A 263 -1.78 0.96 27.43
C LYS A 263 -0.77 -0.17 27.20
N PRO A 264 -0.45 -0.52 25.94
CA PRO A 264 0.57 -1.52 25.68
C PRO A 264 1.96 -1.07 26.14
N ASP A 265 2.77 -2.01 26.58
CA ASP A 265 4.20 -1.77 26.83
C ASP A 265 4.99 -1.94 25.52
N TYR A 266 5.04 -0.87 24.73
CA TYR A 266 5.77 -0.87 23.45
C TYR A 266 7.25 -1.08 23.62
N SER A 267 7.83 -0.60 24.72
CA SER A 267 9.26 -0.76 25.03
C SER A 267 9.58 -2.23 25.27
N TYR A 268 8.76 -2.93 26.04
CA TYR A 268 8.87 -4.37 26.24
C TYR A 268 8.79 -5.13 24.91
N LEU A 269 7.82 -4.81 24.08
CA LEU A 269 7.64 -5.48 22.77
C LEU A 269 8.85 -5.28 21.85
N ARG A 270 9.41 -4.07 21.79
CA ARG A 270 10.66 -3.83 21.06
C ARG A 270 11.83 -4.59 21.67
N GLN A 271 11.92 -4.62 23.00
CA GLN A 271 13.02 -5.29 23.69
C GLN A 271 13.03 -6.81 23.46
N LEU A 272 11.87 -7.45 23.34
CA LEU A 272 11.77 -8.86 22.94
C LEU A 272 12.57 -9.12 21.65
N PHE A 273 12.29 -8.33 20.60
CA PHE A 273 12.93 -8.52 19.30
C PHE A 273 14.36 -8.02 19.25
N ARG A 274 14.71 -6.97 20.01
CA ARG A 274 16.10 -6.49 20.13
C ARG A 274 16.98 -7.51 20.81
N ASN A 275 16.50 -8.13 21.88
CA ASN A 275 17.23 -9.20 22.56
C ASN A 275 17.45 -10.41 21.63
N LEU A 276 16.42 -10.79 20.87
CA LEU A 276 16.57 -11.85 19.86
C LEU A 276 17.59 -11.45 18.79
N PHE A 277 17.52 -10.22 18.27
CA PHE A 277 18.45 -9.70 17.26
C PHE A 277 19.92 -9.80 17.72
N HIS A 278 20.19 -9.42 18.96
CA HIS A 278 21.52 -9.53 19.56
C HIS A 278 21.95 -10.99 19.76
N ARG A 279 21.06 -11.86 20.26
CA ARG A 279 21.37 -13.29 20.44
C ARG A 279 21.69 -14.00 19.11
N GLN A 280 21.11 -13.53 18.01
CA GLN A 280 21.40 -14.03 16.66
C GLN A 280 22.71 -13.46 16.08
N GLY A 281 23.40 -12.59 16.78
CA GLY A 281 24.65 -11.96 16.34
C GLY A 281 24.45 -10.98 15.16
N PHE A 282 23.24 -10.47 14.96
CA PHE A 282 22.96 -9.50 13.90
C PHE A 282 23.47 -8.12 14.27
N SER A 283 23.86 -7.33 13.26
CA SER A 283 24.26 -5.92 13.39
C SER A 283 23.20 -4.98 12.82
N TYR A 284 23.04 -3.80 13.44
CA TYR A 284 22.12 -2.74 12.97
C TYR A 284 22.73 -1.94 11.80
N ASP A 285 23.07 -2.65 10.73
CA ASP A 285 23.59 -2.09 9.48
C ASP A 285 22.47 -1.63 8.52
N TYR A 286 21.21 -1.91 8.86
CA TYR A 286 20.04 -1.64 8.03
C TYR A 286 20.12 -2.23 6.62
N VAL A 287 20.88 -3.32 6.46
CA VAL A 287 20.91 -4.10 5.23
C VAL A 287 19.76 -5.08 5.24
N PHE A 288 18.76 -4.81 4.42
CA PHE A 288 17.59 -5.67 4.23
C PHE A 288 17.80 -6.64 3.06
N ASP A 289 17.01 -7.68 2.99
CA ASP A 289 17.10 -8.73 1.95
C ASP A 289 17.05 -8.14 0.53
N TRP A 290 16.19 -7.16 0.27
CA TRP A 290 16.09 -6.51 -1.05
C TRP A 290 17.31 -5.66 -1.42
N ASN A 291 18.12 -5.24 -0.46
CA ASN A 291 19.38 -4.57 -0.73
C ASN A 291 20.42 -5.54 -1.30
N MET A 292 20.41 -6.79 -0.84
CA MET A 292 21.35 -7.82 -1.27
C MET A 292 21.06 -8.29 -2.71
N LEU A 293 19.80 -8.32 -3.14
CA LEU A 293 19.42 -8.74 -4.48
C LEU A 293 19.92 -7.82 -5.59
N LYS A 294 20.32 -6.58 -5.30
CA LYS A 294 20.94 -5.65 -6.26
C LYS A 294 22.36 -6.07 -6.70
N PHE A 295 23.05 -6.88 -5.91
CA PHE A 295 24.41 -7.33 -6.21
C PHE A 295 24.45 -8.54 -7.13
N ILE A 296 23.32 -9.22 -7.37
CA ILE A 296 23.22 -10.26 -8.38
C ILE A 296 22.80 -9.60 -9.69
N ARG A 297 23.70 -8.78 -10.28
CA ARG A 297 23.57 -8.43 -11.69
C ARG A 297 23.88 -9.70 -12.48
N PRO A 298 23.02 -10.13 -13.44
CA PRO A 298 23.46 -11.02 -14.47
C PRO A 298 24.63 -10.31 -15.21
N PRO A 299 25.66 -11.05 -15.69
CA PRO A 299 26.75 -10.44 -16.43
C PRO A 299 26.12 -9.60 -17.55
N SER A 300 26.48 -8.30 -17.57
CA SER A 300 26.00 -7.35 -18.55
C SER A 300 26.19 -7.94 -19.93
N CYS A 301 25.13 -8.05 -20.72
CA CYS A 301 25.25 -8.11 -22.17
C CYS A 301 25.96 -6.82 -22.59
N GLN A 302 27.26 -6.88 -22.74
CA GLN A 302 27.98 -5.88 -23.48
C GLN A 302 27.40 -5.90 -24.91
N PRO A 303 27.03 -4.76 -25.47
CA PRO A 303 26.70 -4.72 -26.90
C PRO A 303 27.93 -5.24 -27.64
N PRO A 304 27.77 -6.05 -28.71
CA PRO A 304 28.88 -6.57 -29.46
C PRO A 304 29.74 -5.39 -29.93
N ALA A 305 31.05 -5.45 -29.62
CA ALA A 305 32.01 -4.49 -30.10
C ALA A 305 31.94 -4.52 -31.63
N LEU A 306 31.67 -3.37 -32.24
CA LEU A 306 31.80 -3.18 -33.66
C LEU A 306 33.24 -3.50 -34.03
N PRO A 307 33.51 -4.30 -35.09
CA PRO A 307 34.87 -4.60 -35.50
C PRO A 307 35.58 -3.31 -35.96
N CYS A 308 36.64 -3.01 -35.27
CA CYS A 308 37.57 -1.93 -35.64
C CYS A 308 38.16 -2.26 -37.00
N GLY A 309 37.75 -1.51 -38.04
CA GLY A 309 38.34 -1.60 -39.36
C GLY A 309 39.81 -1.18 -39.31
N ARG A 310 40.67 -2.01 -39.84
CA ARG A 310 42.13 -1.74 -40.04
C ARG A 310 42.34 -0.53 -40.94
N PRO A 311 43.38 0.26 -40.71
CA PRO A 311 43.81 1.28 -41.66
C PRO A 311 44.55 0.64 -42.83
N GLN A 312 44.20 0.97 -44.06
CA GLN A 312 45.06 0.78 -45.23
C GLN A 312 45.57 2.12 -45.67
N ASP A 313 46.88 2.15 -45.68
CA ASP A 313 47.73 3.23 -46.21
C ASP A 313 47.67 3.34 -47.74
N GLN A 314 47.87 4.59 -48.17
CA GLN A 314 48.71 5.06 -49.32
C GLN A 314 48.08 5.37 -50.68
N LEU A 315 48.48 6.58 -51.10
CA LEU A 315 48.81 7.10 -52.44
C LEU A 315 47.62 7.64 -53.27
N GLY A 316 47.55 8.97 -53.43
CA GLY A 316 48.33 9.70 -54.43
C GLY A 316 47.43 10.50 -55.37
N CYS A 317 47.74 11.79 -55.55
CA CYS A 317 47.41 12.65 -56.66
C CYS A 317 46.12 13.40 -56.79
N SER A 318 46.21 14.69 -56.53
CA SER A 318 45.46 15.80 -57.16
C SER A 318 45.60 15.84 -58.70
N PRO A 319 44.88 16.65 -59.49
CA PRO A 319 44.33 17.98 -59.21
C PRO A 319 42.99 18.33 -59.92
N GLU A 320 42.48 19.49 -59.53
CA GLU A 320 41.41 20.32 -60.16
C GLU A 320 41.52 20.49 -61.68
N PRO A 321 40.59 21.11 -62.50
CA PRO A 321 39.74 22.26 -62.13
C PRO A 321 38.39 22.48 -62.89
N ARG A 322 37.61 23.45 -62.39
CA ARG A 322 36.81 24.46 -63.12
C ARG A 322 35.51 24.07 -63.83
N GLY A 323 34.51 24.87 -63.57
CA GLY A 323 33.54 25.30 -64.60
C GLY A 323 32.15 25.70 -64.14
N ARG A 324 32.00 26.95 -63.81
CA ARG A 324 30.93 27.92 -64.17
C ARG A 324 29.50 27.48 -64.25
N GLY A 325 28.65 28.29 -63.50
CA GLY A 325 27.19 28.51 -63.59
C GLY A 325 26.72 29.04 -64.98
N PRO A 326 25.62 29.80 -65.15
CA PRO A 326 24.64 30.33 -64.26
C PRO A 326 23.17 30.28 -64.84
N GLY A 327 22.16 30.86 -64.16
CA GLY A 327 20.95 31.40 -64.81
C GLY A 327 19.68 31.01 -64.07
N ALA A 328 19.06 31.87 -63.37
CA ALA A 328 18.14 32.94 -63.73
C ALA A 328 16.74 32.40 -64.10
N ALA A 329 15.76 32.75 -63.42
CA ALA A 329 14.86 33.89 -63.41
C ALA A 329 13.40 33.52 -63.16
N ARG A 330 12.76 34.28 -62.26
CA ARG A 330 11.47 35.00 -62.42
C ARG A 330 10.24 34.18 -62.84
N THR A 331 9.07 34.35 -62.19
CA THR A 331 8.16 35.51 -62.11
C THR A 331 6.92 35.11 -61.28
N ARG A 332 6.46 35.94 -60.35
CA ARG A 332 5.24 36.79 -60.34
C ARG A 332 3.93 36.11 -60.79
N ALA A 333 2.84 36.11 -60.00
CA ALA A 333 1.92 37.22 -59.69
C ALA A 333 0.66 36.72 -58.97
N ARG A 334 0.23 37.41 -57.92
CA ARG A 334 -1.01 38.22 -57.79
C ARG A 334 -2.38 37.55 -57.87
N GLY A 335 -3.22 37.87 -56.86
CA GLY A 335 -4.62 38.27 -56.88
C GLY A 335 -5.34 37.56 -55.72
N ALA A 336 -5.79 38.14 -54.71
CA ALA A 336 -6.74 39.23 -54.41
C ALA A 336 -8.16 38.69 -54.13
N ASP A 337 -8.70 39.17 -52.97
CA ASP A 337 -10.11 39.41 -52.60
C ASP A 337 -10.92 38.16 -52.20
N GLY A 338 -11.56 38.16 -51.06
CA GLY A 338 -12.56 38.96 -50.44
C GLY A 338 -13.38 38.21 -49.41
N ALA A 339 -13.55 38.83 -48.29
CA ALA A 339 -14.73 39.04 -47.47
C ALA A 339 -15.51 37.91 -46.78
N ALA A 340 -15.73 38.17 -45.52
CA ALA A 340 -16.95 38.10 -44.71
C ALA A 340 -17.16 36.91 -43.76
N ALA A 341 -16.99 37.19 -42.49
CA ALA A 341 -17.88 37.02 -41.33
C ALA A 341 -18.67 35.70 -41.14
N GLY A 342 -18.42 35.05 -40.02
CA GLY A 342 -19.31 34.03 -39.48
C GLY A 342 -18.78 33.46 -38.17
N VAL A 343 -19.26 34.01 -37.06
CA VAL A 343 -19.04 33.51 -35.70
C VAL A 343 -19.76 32.17 -35.54
N TYR A 344 -19.04 31.10 -35.21
CA TYR A 344 -19.64 29.87 -34.67
C TYR A 344 -18.78 29.32 -33.55
N HIS A 345 -19.39 29.19 -32.38
CA HIS A 345 -18.86 28.39 -31.25
C HIS A 345 -19.12 26.90 -31.51
N PRO A 346 -18.19 26.00 -31.32
CA PRO A 346 -18.48 24.59 -31.16
C PRO A 346 -18.38 24.13 -29.70
N GLY A 347 -19.45 23.48 -29.24
CA GLY A 347 -19.49 22.70 -28.01
C GLY A 347 -18.70 21.40 -28.11
N PRO A 348 -18.52 20.69 -26.98
CA PRO A 348 -17.58 19.56 -26.91
C PRO A 348 -18.14 18.31 -27.60
N ALA A 349 -17.27 17.66 -28.37
CA ALA A 349 -17.53 16.42 -29.07
C ALA A 349 -17.37 15.19 -28.14
N PRO A 350 -18.16 14.11 -28.38
CA PRO A 350 -18.10 12.87 -27.61
C PRO A 350 -17.01 11.93 -28.11
N TRP A 351 -16.52 11.06 -27.21
CA TRP A 351 -15.49 10.06 -27.43
C TRP A 351 -15.95 8.94 -28.36
N PRO A 352 -15.09 8.41 -29.24
CA PRO A 352 -15.46 7.29 -30.09
C PRO A 352 -15.32 5.94 -29.38
N THR A 353 -16.39 5.17 -29.46
CA THR A 353 -16.42 3.72 -29.22
C THR A 353 -15.98 3.01 -30.50
N HIS A 354 -14.90 2.24 -30.46
CA HIS A 354 -14.62 1.25 -31.50
C HIS A 354 -14.42 -0.12 -30.87
N GLY A 355 -15.43 -0.98 -31.09
CA GLY A 355 -15.29 -2.43 -31.05
C GLY A 355 -14.59 -2.88 -32.34
N GLY A 356 -13.56 -3.68 -32.21
CA GLY A 356 -12.86 -4.33 -33.31
C GLY A 356 -12.49 -5.74 -32.90
N HIS A 357 -13.21 -6.71 -33.44
CA HIS A 357 -12.86 -8.12 -33.42
C HIS A 357 -11.54 -8.33 -34.18
N CYS A 358 -10.57 -9.00 -33.57
CA CYS A 358 -9.48 -9.65 -34.29
C CYS A 358 -9.40 -11.12 -33.92
N GLN A 359 -9.49 -11.98 -34.97
CA GLN A 359 -9.30 -13.43 -34.96
C GLN A 359 -7.82 -13.79 -34.69
N PRO A 360 -7.55 -15.01 -34.15
CA PRO A 360 -6.21 -15.46 -33.87
C PRO A 360 -5.51 -16.09 -35.09
N ALA A 361 -4.21 -15.78 -35.24
CA ALA A 361 -3.32 -16.46 -36.18
C ALA A 361 -2.32 -17.37 -35.42
N PRO A 362 -1.68 -18.36 -36.12
CA PRO A 362 -1.34 -19.65 -35.56
C PRO A 362 0.00 -19.69 -34.76
N GLN A 363 0.05 -20.73 -33.92
CA GLN A 363 1.13 -21.13 -33.03
C GLN A 363 2.46 -21.37 -33.80
N CYS A 364 3.53 -20.75 -33.32
CA CYS A 364 4.86 -21.23 -33.55
C CYS A 364 5.55 -21.39 -32.17
N GLY A 365 5.75 -22.65 -31.79
CA GLY A 365 6.40 -23.01 -30.54
C GLY A 365 7.91 -22.72 -30.59
N ARG A 366 8.37 -21.99 -29.60
CA ARG A 366 9.73 -22.12 -28.98
C ARG A 366 9.67 -21.52 -27.59
N ALA A 367 10.01 -22.34 -26.63
CA ALA A 367 10.20 -21.99 -25.24
C ALA A 367 11.28 -20.90 -25.12
N CYS A 368 10.89 -19.70 -24.66
CA CYS A 368 11.83 -18.71 -24.12
C CYS A 368 11.44 -18.48 -22.68
N GLY A 369 12.37 -18.83 -21.77
CA GLY A 369 12.24 -18.63 -20.34
C GLY A 369 12.00 -17.17 -20.01
N PHE A 370 10.96 -16.90 -19.24
CA PHE A 370 10.71 -15.61 -18.64
C PHE A 370 11.75 -15.35 -17.54
N HIS A 371 12.72 -14.48 -17.83
CA HIS A 371 13.50 -13.82 -16.79
C HIS A 371 12.84 -12.48 -16.46
N PRO A 372 12.52 -12.20 -15.17
CA PRO A 372 11.99 -10.90 -14.80
C PRO A 372 13.08 -9.84 -14.95
N MET A 373 12.87 -8.85 -15.80
CA MET A 373 13.67 -7.64 -15.86
C MET A 373 13.52 -6.86 -14.56
N LEU A 374 14.62 -6.62 -13.88
CA LEU A 374 14.71 -5.75 -12.71
C LEU A 374 14.52 -4.29 -13.13
N PRO A 375 13.60 -3.53 -12.51
CA PRO A 375 13.45 -2.11 -12.81
C PRO A 375 14.56 -1.27 -12.19
N HIS A 376 14.97 -0.23 -12.91
CA HIS A 376 15.87 0.84 -12.46
C HIS A 376 15.32 1.51 -11.18
N PRO A 377 16.14 2.09 -10.27
CA PRO A 377 15.68 2.74 -9.04
C PRO A 377 14.62 3.83 -9.21
N ALA A 378 14.51 4.42 -10.40
CA ALA A 378 13.47 5.38 -10.75
C ALA A 378 12.17 4.74 -11.26
N SER A 379 12.09 3.41 -11.38
CA SER A 379 10.98 2.68 -11.99
C SER A 379 10.29 1.71 -11.03
N TRP A 380 10.36 1.93 -9.71
CA TRP A 380 9.51 1.21 -8.78
C TRP A 380 8.05 1.61 -9.06
N GLN A 381 7.34 0.74 -9.77
CA GLN A 381 5.92 0.90 -9.98
C GLN A 381 5.18 0.39 -8.75
N TYR A 382 4.26 1.20 -8.25
CA TYR A 382 3.28 0.74 -7.26
C TYR A 382 2.36 -0.27 -7.95
N PHE A 383 2.51 -1.56 -7.61
CA PHE A 383 1.56 -2.58 -8.05
C PHE A 383 0.33 -2.53 -7.14
N SER A 384 -0.82 -2.30 -7.75
CA SER A 384 -2.11 -2.33 -7.05
C SER A 384 -2.59 -3.77 -6.89
N GLN A 385 -3.18 -4.09 -5.75
CA GLN A 385 -3.83 -5.38 -5.48
C GLN A 385 -5.06 -5.68 -6.37
N SER A 386 -5.44 -4.80 -7.30
CA SER A 386 -6.60 -5.00 -8.17
C SER A 386 -6.42 -6.09 -9.25
N ASP A 387 -5.18 -6.49 -9.55
CA ASP A 387 -4.91 -7.42 -10.66
C ASP A 387 -5.00 -8.91 -10.29
N LEU A 388 -5.29 -9.25 -9.04
CA LEU A 388 -5.46 -10.64 -8.59
C LEU A 388 -6.90 -11.02 -8.19
N SER A 389 -7.88 -10.14 -8.40
CA SER A 389 -9.29 -10.47 -8.23
C SER A 389 -10.00 -10.39 -9.58
N GLY A 390 -10.15 -11.54 -10.26
CA GLY A 390 -11.03 -11.66 -11.39
C GLY A 390 -12.44 -11.16 -10.99
N ARG A 391 -12.93 -10.16 -11.69
CA ARG A 391 -14.30 -9.68 -11.57
C ARG A 391 -15.23 -10.70 -12.22
N PRO A 392 -16.30 -11.15 -11.55
CA PRO A 392 -17.53 -11.54 -12.23
C PRO A 392 -18.39 -10.29 -12.41
N GLY A 393 -19.04 -10.21 -13.59
CA GLY A 393 -19.86 -9.08 -14.02
C GLY A 393 -21.03 -8.77 -13.09
N GLU A 394 -21.36 -7.49 -13.07
CA GLU A 394 -22.62 -6.97 -12.52
C GLU A 394 -23.73 -7.28 -13.53
N GLU A 395 -24.67 -8.11 -13.14
CA GLU A 395 -26.03 -8.07 -13.67
C GLU A 395 -26.92 -7.48 -12.58
N GLY A 396 -27.59 -6.39 -12.96
CA GLY A 396 -28.55 -5.70 -12.13
C GLY A 396 -29.89 -6.40 -12.17
N GLU A 397 -30.56 -6.44 -11.02
CA GLU A 397 -32.01 -6.54 -10.97
C GLU A 397 -32.57 -5.65 -9.85
N HIS A 398 -33.44 -4.76 -10.28
CA HIS A 398 -34.40 -4.04 -9.46
C HIS A 398 -35.51 -5.03 -9.08
N GLU A 399 -35.85 -5.11 -7.79
CA GLU A 399 -37.24 -5.38 -7.42
C GLU A 399 -37.62 -4.80 -6.05
N ALA A 400 -38.89 -4.45 -5.99
CA ALA A 400 -39.54 -3.55 -5.09
C ALA A 400 -39.88 -4.16 -3.73
N ALA A 401 -40.08 -3.27 -2.78
CA ALA A 401 -40.60 -3.51 -1.45
C ALA A 401 -42.01 -4.10 -1.45
N GLN A 402 -42.27 -5.09 -0.60
CA GLN A 402 -43.53 -5.23 0.14
C GLN A 402 -43.34 -6.07 1.41
N GLY A 403 -43.80 -5.53 2.52
CA GLY A 403 -43.71 -6.10 3.86
C GLY A 403 -44.56 -7.32 4.12
N ARG A 404 -44.16 -8.11 5.09
CA ARG A 404 -45.05 -8.78 6.04
C ARG A 404 -44.30 -9.19 7.32
N SER A 405 -44.93 -8.89 8.41
CA SER A 405 -44.67 -9.30 9.80
C SER A 405 -44.61 -10.82 9.97
N GLY A 406 -43.73 -11.32 10.86
CA GLY A 406 -43.83 -12.71 11.32
C GLY A 406 -42.64 -13.16 12.15
N GLN A 407 -42.83 -13.11 13.46
CA GLN A 407 -42.34 -13.98 14.52
C GLN A 407 -40.85 -14.27 14.67
N ARG A 408 -40.29 -13.71 15.72
CA ARG A 408 -39.00 -14.07 16.36
C ARG A 408 -39.07 -15.51 16.90
N LEU A 409 -38.18 -16.36 16.44
CA LEU A 409 -37.76 -17.56 17.16
C LEU A 409 -36.36 -17.32 17.71
N LEU A 410 -36.33 -17.10 19.04
CA LEU A 410 -35.12 -17.09 19.85
C LEU A 410 -34.62 -18.54 19.96
N VAL A 411 -33.51 -18.86 19.30
CA VAL A 411 -32.70 -20.04 19.62
C VAL A 411 -31.53 -19.56 20.46
N ARG A 412 -31.64 -19.79 21.79
CA ARG A 412 -30.50 -19.68 22.71
C ARG A 412 -29.62 -20.92 22.56
N PRO A 413 -28.30 -20.80 22.49
CA PRO A 413 -27.42 -21.94 22.72
C PRO A 413 -27.30 -22.19 24.24
N HIS A 414 -27.58 -23.40 24.65
CA HIS A 414 -27.37 -23.98 25.97
C HIS A 414 -25.88 -24.05 26.29
N TRP A 415 -25.46 -23.26 27.26
CA TRP A 415 -24.26 -23.55 28.08
C TRP A 415 -24.43 -22.83 29.41
N ALA A 416 -24.99 -23.50 30.32
CA ALA A 416 -24.87 -23.16 31.73
C ALA A 416 -24.96 -24.45 32.54
N ALA A 417 -23.95 -24.68 33.29
CA ALA A 417 -23.91 -25.41 34.55
C ALA A 417 -22.76 -26.42 34.64
N ARG A 418 -21.64 -25.97 35.20
CA ARG A 418 -20.94 -26.74 36.23
C ARG A 418 -20.23 -25.76 37.17
N GLY A 419 -20.56 -25.88 38.40
CA GLY A 419 -20.31 -25.17 39.63
C GLY A 419 -18.91 -24.62 39.85
N VAL A 420 -18.91 -23.41 40.35
CA VAL A 420 -17.79 -22.76 41.04
C VAL A 420 -17.97 -23.04 42.53
N PRO A 421 -16.98 -23.52 43.28
CA PRO A 421 -17.03 -23.48 44.74
C PRO A 421 -16.66 -22.06 45.20
N ASP A 422 -17.52 -21.57 46.03
CA ASP A 422 -17.44 -20.38 46.88
C ASP A 422 -16.24 -20.52 47.84
N PHE A 423 -15.34 -19.54 47.89
CA PHE A 423 -14.44 -19.34 49.01
C PHE A 423 -14.61 -17.91 49.53
N SER A 424 -15.32 -17.84 50.66
CA SER A 424 -15.52 -16.66 51.46
C SER A 424 -14.22 -16.16 52.13
N LEU A 425 -14.17 -14.84 52.19
CA LEU A 425 -13.37 -13.98 53.09
C LEU A 425 -13.07 -14.57 54.48
N THR A 426 -11.81 -14.53 54.86
CA THR A 426 -11.24 -14.00 56.13
C THR A 426 -9.73 -14.26 56.11
N ASP A 427 -8.86 -13.29 56.09
CA ASP A 427 -8.14 -12.77 57.23
C ASP A 427 -7.15 -11.65 56.85
N LYS A 428 -7.25 -10.60 57.58
CA LYS A 428 -6.26 -9.52 57.68
C LYS A 428 -5.14 -9.95 58.64
N ARG A 429 -3.91 -9.75 58.29
CA ARG A 429 -2.80 -9.14 59.10
C ARG A 429 -1.42 -9.73 58.81
N ALA A 430 -0.51 -8.79 58.67
CA ALA A 430 0.93 -8.83 59.05
C ALA A 430 1.85 -9.64 58.08
N ILE A 431 2.69 -9.09 57.39
CA ILE A 431 3.92 -8.28 57.59
C ILE A 431 4.34 -7.69 56.24
#